data_0ad97b71d0d56b91973ea3b6ceb86c4e
#
_entry.id   0ad97b71d0d56b91973ea3b6ceb86c4e
#
_cell.length_a   1.000
_cell.length_b   1.000
_cell.length_c   1.000
_cell.angle_alpha   90.00
_cell.angle_beta   90.00
_cell.angle_gamma   90.00
#
_symmetry.space_group_name_H-M   'P 1'
#
loop_
_entity.id
_entity.type
_entity.pdbx_description
1 polymer ?
#
loop_
_entity_poly.entity_id
_entity_poly.type
_entity_poly.pdbx_seq_one_letter_code
_entity_poly.pdbx_strand_id
1 'polypeptide(L)'
;MTAPRSLALAALSLLALAAACQIPQLPDAHPQTAQNPPPGYPPPQGYPPGYPQPYPPPPGYPVQPGYAPPQAPPPAVPGQPQPVMPSAAPGPASNRPLLGALVGPLMWQAEVRAIVNELEGNLTTEQQTLVAGIPLVFDPDPNGINAFAGCDDAGAPFVAGTEGLLETIDAVAQTRATDELFGTQTYDAYTRAVTPQLVSSQTASPMLPPNIVPLQFVADARRVSRAHEMFDEIAAFTFGHELAHHYRGHTGCAHGQPSHVAPVLSDIRRVASSAVPWLNQVNEAEADQWGCFDVLATGRARQATGLRWTEEGGLWLFDFFARLDGAAGGTFRPDFLRTHPAPGLRIPLVQGDATLWHLQHPG
;
A
#
# COMPACT_ATOMS: atom_id res chain seq x y z
N MET A 1 -11.70 38.03 19.62
CA MET A 1 -12.49 36.80 19.77
C MET A 1 -12.85 36.33 18.37
N THR A 2 -11.98 35.52 17.77
CA THR A 2 -12.15 34.96 16.41
C THR A 2 -12.30 33.46 16.56
N ALA A 3 -13.48 32.95 16.24
CA ALA A 3 -13.78 31.50 16.26
C ALA A 3 -12.97 30.79 15.15
N PRO A 4 -12.51 29.55 15.38
CA PRO A 4 -11.67 28.85 14.43
C PRO A 4 -12.48 28.39 13.20
N ARG A 5 -12.03 28.78 12.01
CA ARG A 5 -12.56 28.37 10.70
C ARG A 5 -12.32 26.87 10.36
N SER A 6 -11.61 26.14 11.21
CA SER A 6 -11.15 24.77 10.95
C SER A 6 -12.24 23.69 11.02
N LEU A 7 -13.33 23.93 11.73
CA LEU A 7 -14.41 22.93 11.88
C LEU A 7 -15.33 22.80 10.64
N ALA A 8 -15.37 23.79 9.77
CA ALA A 8 -16.28 23.79 8.63
C ALA A 8 -15.78 22.95 7.44
N LEU A 9 -14.46 22.80 7.28
CA LEU A 9 -13.88 22.04 6.16
C LEU A 9 -13.89 20.52 6.42
N ALA A 10 -13.68 20.09 7.65
CA ALA A 10 -13.79 18.67 8.01
C ALA A 10 -15.23 18.14 7.83
N ALA A 11 -16.24 19.00 8.06
CA ALA A 11 -17.63 18.64 7.82
C ALA A 11 -18.01 18.47 6.34
N LEU A 12 -17.31 19.18 5.42
CA LEU A 12 -17.58 19.04 3.99
C LEU A 12 -17.04 17.72 3.41
N SER A 13 -15.91 17.24 3.88
CA SER A 13 -15.35 15.95 3.43
C SER A 13 -16.20 14.76 3.89
N LEU A 14 -16.73 14.81 5.11
CA LEU A 14 -17.67 13.82 5.64
C LEU A 14 -19.04 13.83 4.94
N LEU A 15 -19.51 14.98 4.49
CA LEU A 15 -20.77 15.09 3.76
C LEU A 15 -20.68 14.54 2.33
N ALA A 16 -19.53 14.63 1.68
CA ALA A 16 -19.30 14.03 0.36
C ALA A 16 -19.30 12.49 0.42
N LEU A 17 -18.80 11.89 1.50
CA LEU A 17 -18.84 10.44 1.71
C LEU A 17 -20.25 9.94 2.05
N ALA A 18 -21.04 10.70 2.80
CA ALA A 18 -22.41 10.33 3.17
C ALA A 18 -23.39 10.35 2.00
N ALA A 19 -23.14 11.17 0.97
CA ALA A 19 -23.97 11.24 -0.23
C ALA A 19 -23.78 10.06 -1.19
N ALA A 20 -22.68 9.32 -1.09
CA ALA A 20 -22.37 8.15 -1.92
C ALA A 20 -22.93 6.82 -1.38
N CYS A 21 -23.40 6.78 -0.13
CA CYS A 21 -23.91 5.58 0.53
C CYS A 21 -25.42 5.67 0.81
N GLN A 22 -26.25 5.71 -0.23
CA GLN A 22 -27.65 5.27 -0.09
C GLN A 22 -27.69 3.74 -0.22
N ILE A 23 -27.55 3.05 0.91
CA ILE A 23 -27.73 1.60 1.00
C ILE A 23 -29.25 1.31 1.02
N PRO A 24 -29.79 0.45 0.13
CA PRO A 24 -31.14 -0.03 0.25
C PRO A 24 -31.28 -0.82 1.57
N GLN A 25 -32.28 -0.46 2.39
CA GLN A 25 -32.62 -1.24 3.58
C GLN A 25 -33.08 -2.63 3.17
N LEU A 26 -32.34 -3.64 3.59
CA LEU A 26 -32.75 -5.04 3.52
C LEU A 26 -33.75 -5.30 4.67
N PRO A 27 -34.81 -6.11 4.45
CA PRO A 27 -35.78 -6.44 5.48
C PRO A 27 -35.14 -7.28 6.60
N ASP A 28 -35.60 -7.05 7.84
CA ASP A 28 -35.16 -7.69 9.07
C ASP A 28 -35.15 -9.22 8.96
N ALA A 29 -33.98 -9.82 9.07
CA ALA A 29 -33.82 -11.26 9.18
C ALA A 29 -34.00 -11.69 10.64
N HIS A 30 -35.06 -12.44 10.90
CA HIS A 30 -35.24 -13.14 12.17
C HIS A 30 -34.14 -14.15 12.46
N PRO A 31 -33.70 -14.33 13.71
CA PRO A 31 -32.68 -15.31 14.04
C PRO A 31 -33.23 -16.74 13.85
N GLN A 32 -32.72 -17.46 12.86
CA GLN A 32 -32.98 -18.88 12.71
C GLN A 32 -31.98 -19.66 13.57
N THR A 33 -32.53 -20.41 14.51
CA THR A 33 -31.81 -21.42 15.30
C THR A 33 -31.22 -22.48 14.38
N ALA A 34 -29.93 -22.77 14.58
CA ALA A 34 -29.23 -23.83 13.87
C ALA A 34 -29.89 -25.20 14.13
N GLN A 35 -30.51 -25.79 13.12
CA GLN A 35 -30.89 -27.19 13.10
C GLN A 35 -29.92 -27.98 12.23
N ASN A 36 -29.39 -29.09 12.77
CA ASN A 36 -28.52 -30.00 12.06
C ASN A 36 -29.21 -30.57 10.81
N PRO A 37 -28.52 -30.69 9.68
CA PRO A 37 -29.07 -31.31 8.49
C PRO A 37 -29.19 -32.86 8.68
N PRO A 38 -30.26 -33.47 8.15
CA PRO A 38 -30.41 -34.92 8.14
C PRO A 38 -29.47 -35.58 7.12
N PRO A 39 -29.06 -36.85 7.33
CA PRO A 39 -28.14 -37.55 6.43
C PRO A 39 -28.86 -38.05 5.18
N GLY A 40 -28.23 -37.85 4.02
CA GLY A 40 -28.54 -38.53 2.77
C GLY A 40 -29.20 -37.71 1.69
N TYR A 41 -28.42 -36.89 0.95
CA TYR A 41 -28.82 -36.39 -0.37
C TYR A 41 -27.85 -36.89 -1.46
N PRO A 42 -28.36 -37.35 -2.61
CA PRO A 42 -27.54 -37.69 -3.76
C PRO A 42 -27.00 -36.40 -4.45
N PRO A 43 -25.90 -36.51 -5.21
CA PRO A 43 -25.28 -35.33 -5.86
C PRO A 43 -26.18 -34.75 -6.93
N PRO A 44 -26.13 -33.39 -7.13
CA PRO A 44 -26.99 -32.72 -8.10
C PRO A 44 -26.60 -33.06 -9.54
N GLN A 45 -27.61 -33.43 -10.31
CA GLN A 45 -27.52 -33.60 -11.79
C GLN A 45 -27.55 -32.26 -12.47
N GLY A 46 -26.73 -32.15 -13.49
CA GLY A 46 -26.67 -31.25 -14.65
C GLY A 46 -27.50 -29.96 -14.69
N TYR A 47 -26.78 -28.84 -14.88
CA TYR A 47 -27.36 -27.53 -15.18
C TYR A 47 -28.03 -27.50 -16.58
N PRO A 48 -29.21 -26.89 -16.73
CA PRO A 48 -29.81 -26.61 -18.03
C PRO A 48 -29.15 -25.38 -18.69
N PRO A 49 -29.14 -25.28 -20.06
CA PRO A 49 -28.53 -24.18 -20.78
C PRO A 49 -29.41 -22.92 -20.75
N GLY A 50 -28.88 -21.80 -20.33
CA GLY A 50 -29.55 -20.50 -20.33
C GLY A 50 -28.82 -19.43 -19.53
N TYR A 51 -27.58 -19.07 -19.90
CA TYR A 51 -26.95 -17.89 -19.35
C TYR A 51 -27.54 -16.61 -19.94
N PRO A 52 -27.91 -15.61 -19.12
CA PRO A 52 -28.28 -14.29 -19.62
C PRO A 52 -27.07 -13.59 -20.25
N GLN A 53 -27.26 -13.01 -21.41
CA GLN A 53 -26.28 -12.20 -22.14
C GLN A 53 -25.86 -10.99 -21.31
N PRO A 54 -24.60 -10.52 -21.39
CA PRO A 54 -24.16 -9.32 -20.69
C PRO A 54 -24.93 -8.09 -21.20
N TYR A 55 -25.32 -7.23 -20.26
CA TYR A 55 -26.02 -5.98 -20.53
C TYR A 55 -25.20 -5.06 -21.45
N PRO A 56 -25.83 -4.38 -22.43
CA PRO A 56 -25.16 -3.33 -23.19
C PRO A 56 -24.79 -2.15 -22.28
N PRO A 57 -23.65 -1.47 -22.51
CA PRO A 57 -23.24 -0.31 -21.73
C PRO A 57 -24.25 0.84 -21.86
N PRO A 58 -24.46 1.64 -20.80
CA PRO A 58 -25.36 2.79 -20.83
C PRO A 58 -24.87 3.84 -21.83
N PRO A 59 -25.79 4.51 -22.58
CA PRO A 59 -25.42 5.54 -23.54
C PRO A 59 -25.03 6.83 -22.81
N GLY A 60 -23.88 7.40 -23.14
CA GLY A 60 -23.59 8.82 -22.82
C GLY A 60 -22.27 9.16 -22.17
N TYR A 61 -21.15 8.48 -22.41
CA TYR A 61 -19.85 9.03 -22.13
C TYR A 61 -19.17 9.53 -23.41
N PRO A 62 -18.64 10.77 -23.44
CA PRO A 62 -17.88 11.25 -24.58
C PRO A 62 -16.60 10.43 -24.71
N VAL A 63 -16.44 9.81 -25.89
CA VAL A 63 -15.22 9.11 -26.28
C VAL A 63 -14.11 10.16 -26.40
N GLN A 64 -13.10 10.09 -25.54
CA GLN A 64 -11.87 10.86 -25.74
C GLN A 64 -11.18 10.40 -27.04
N PRO A 65 -10.58 11.33 -27.83
CA PRO A 65 -9.87 10.97 -29.04
C PRO A 65 -8.74 10.00 -28.71
N GLY A 66 -8.74 8.86 -29.40
CA GLY A 66 -7.85 7.74 -29.14
C GLY A 66 -6.39 8.12 -29.16
N TYR A 67 -5.69 7.75 -28.12
CA TYR A 67 -4.24 7.54 -28.16
C TYR A 67 -3.98 6.41 -29.15
N ALA A 68 -3.36 6.74 -30.28
CA ALA A 68 -2.80 5.72 -31.16
C ALA A 68 -1.72 4.96 -30.39
N PRO A 69 -1.74 3.62 -30.38
CA PRO A 69 -0.66 2.87 -29.75
C PRO A 69 0.67 3.25 -30.40
N PRO A 70 1.77 3.35 -29.62
CA PRO A 70 3.08 3.65 -30.17
C PRO A 70 3.41 2.62 -31.27
N GLN A 71 3.73 3.10 -32.46
CA GLN A 71 4.16 2.25 -33.54
C GLN A 71 5.45 1.54 -33.12
N ALA A 72 5.51 0.23 -33.33
CA ALA A 72 6.73 -0.53 -33.11
C ALA A 72 7.88 0.09 -33.95
N PRO A 73 9.08 0.25 -33.38
CA PRO A 73 10.21 0.78 -34.10
C PRO A 73 10.48 -0.10 -35.35
N PRO A 74 10.83 0.50 -36.47
CA PRO A 74 11.13 -0.25 -37.68
C PRO A 74 12.33 -1.19 -37.43
N PRO A 75 12.40 -2.36 -38.06
CA PRO A 75 13.51 -3.28 -37.92
C PRO A 75 14.83 -2.60 -38.27
N ALA A 76 15.85 -2.83 -37.47
CA ALA A 76 17.17 -2.25 -37.64
C ALA A 76 17.77 -2.64 -39.02
N VAL A 77 18.13 -1.64 -39.81
CA VAL A 77 18.82 -1.84 -41.07
C VAL A 77 20.32 -2.10 -40.77
N PRO A 78 20.89 -3.23 -41.16
CA PRO A 78 22.31 -3.51 -40.95
C PRO A 78 23.18 -2.47 -41.66
N GLY A 79 24.05 -1.78 -40.88
CA GLY A 79 25.06 -0.86 -41.43
C GLY A 79 24.79 0.64 -41.23
N GLN A 80 23.65 1.06 -40.68
CA GLN A 80 23.50 2.46 -40.27
C GLN A 80 24.07 2.70 -38.86
N PRO A 81 24.88 3.78 -38.68
CA PRO A 81 25.28 4.17 -37.33
C PRO A 81 24.00 4.49 -36.54
N GLN A 82 23.81 3.83 -35.42
CA GLN A 82 22.71 4.14 -34.51
C GLN A 82 22.82 5.59 -34.09
N PRO A 83 21.72 6.35 -34.04
CA PRO A 83 21.73 7.68 -33.45
C PRO A 83 22.20 7.54 -32.00
N VAL A 84 23.35 8.13 -31.71
CA VAL A 84 23.84 8.27 -30.34
C VAL A 84 22.80 9.14 -29.65
N MET A 85 21.98 8.54 -28.79
CA MET A 85 21.09 9.27 -27.90
C MET A 85 21.98 10.27 -27.15
N PRO A 86 21.64 11.57 -27.16
CA PRO A 86 22.40 12.50 -26.36
C PRO A 86 22.39 12.02 -24.92
N SER A 87 23.56 11.75 -24.38
CA SER A 87 23.72 11.48 -22.96
C SER A 87 23.03 12.64 -22.24
N ALA A 88 22.00 12.34 -21.46
CA ALA A 88 21.33 13.37 -20.66
C ALA A 88 22.42 14.15 -19.94
N ALA A 89 22.49 15.45 -20.16
CA ALA A 89 23.47 16.31 -19.51
C ALA A 89 23.40 15.99 -18.01
N PRO A 90 24.51 15.76 -17.33
CA PRO A 90 24.50 15.52 -15.90
C PRO A 90 23.84 16.73 -15.26
N GLY A 91 22.67 16.53 -14.64
CA GLY A 91 22.05 17.52 -13.79
C GLY A 91 23.07 17.95 -12.72
N PRO A 92 22.92 19.13 -12.12
CA PRO A 92 23.86 19.61 -11.12
C PRO A 92 24.07 18.50 -10.10
N ALA A 93 25.32 18.09 -9.93
CA ALA A 93 25.71 17.02 -9.00
C ALA A 93 25.20 17.46 -7.62
N SER A 94 24.12 16.87 -7.15
CA SER A 94 23.69 17.05 -5.77
C SER A 94 24.80 16.45 -4.92
N ASN A 95 25.39 17.20 -3.99
CA ASN A 95 26.35 16.72 -3.00
C ASN A 95 25.73 15.72 -2.01
N ARG A 96 24.62 15.12 -2.38
CA ARG A 96 23.84 14.18 -1.60
C ARG A 96 24.54 12.83 -1.63
N PRO A 97 24.85 12.22 -0.47
CA PRO A 97 25.41 10.89 -0.42
C PRO A 97 24.41 9.90 -1.05
N LEU A 98 24.93 8.98 -1.88
CA LEU A 98 24.14 7.88 -2.39
C LEU A 98 23.89 6.86 -1.27
N LEU A 99 22.66 6.43 -1.14
CA LEU A 99 22.26 5.35 -0.25
C LEU A 99 22.72 4.01 -0.81
N GLY A 100 23.08 3.07 0.08
CA GLY A 100 23.42 1.69 -0.29
C GLY A 100 22.19 0.84 -0.62
N ALA A 101 22.41 -0.35 -1.18
CA ALA A 101 21.35 -1.31 -1.40
C ALA A 101 20.82 -1.86 -0.06
N LEU A 102 19.52 -2.03 0.04
CA LEU A 102 18.89 -2.86 1.06
C LEU A 102 18.82 -4.30 0.55
N VAL A 103 19.47 -5.23 1.24
CA VAL A 103 19.56 -6.62 0.78
C VAL A 103 19.08 -7.59 1.86
N GLY A 104 17.90 -8.13 1.61
CA GLY A 104 17.33 -9.20 2.41
C GLY A 104 16.67 -8.76 3.73
N PRO A 105 15.98 -9.70 4.39
CA PRO A 105 15.07 -9.41 5.49
C PRO A 105 15.66 -8.62 6.65
N LEU A 106 16.90 -8.94 7.06
CA LEU A 106 17.53 -8.27 8.19
C LEU A 106 17.78 -6.77 7.93
N MET A 107 18.17 -6.41 6.70
CA MET A 107 18.37 -5.00 6.35
C MET A 107 17.03 -4.28 6.22
N TRP A 108 16.05 -4.87 5.56
CA TRP A 108 14.71 -4.30 5.45
C TRP A 108 14.07 -4.05 6.83
N GLN A 109 14.15 -5.04 7.73
CA GLN A 109 13.63 -4.90 9.10
C GLN A 109 14.34 -3.80 9.89
N ALA A 110 15.68 -3.69 9.74
CA ALA A 110 16.45 -2.65 10.39
C ALA A 110 16.09 -1.25 9.87
N GLU A 111 15.90 -1.11 8.56
CA GLU A 111 15.48 0.14 7.92
C GLU A 111 14.08 0.54 8.35
N VAL A 112 13.11 -0.39 8.33
CA VAL A 112 11.75 -0.12 8.80
C VAL A 112 11.71 0.32 10.26
N ARG A 113 12.55 -0.27 11.13
CA ARG A 113 12.66 0.21 12.53
C ARG A 113 13.17 1.64 12.61
N ALA A 114 14.15 2.00 11.78
CA ALA A 114 14.65 3.37 11.72
C ALA A 114 13.58 4.34 11.22
N ILE A 115 12.84 3.95 10.18
CA ILE A 115 11.72 4.72 9.62
C ILE A 115 10.61 4.95 10.68
N VAL A 116 10.19 3.90 11.37
CA VAL A 116 9.14 4.01 12.42
C VAL A 116 9.59 4.91 13.56
N ASN A 117 10.82 4.76 14.03
CA ASN A 117 11.37 5.65 15.06
C ASN A 117 11.40 7.13 14.61
N GLU A 118 11.68 7.38 13.33
CA GLU A 118 11.68 8.74 12.79
C GLU A 118 10.26 9.30 12.66
N LEU A 119 9.29 8.48 12.22
CA LEU A 119 7.87 8.85 12.21
C LEU A 119 7.41 9.21 13.63
N GLU A 120 7.63 8.32 14.60
CA GLU A 120 7.27 8.56 16.01
C GLU A 120 7.87 9.86 16.54
N GLY A 121 9.12 10.16 16.19
CA GLY A 121 9.80 11.40 16.58
C GLY A 121 9.18 12.68 16.02
N ASN A 122 8.40 12.58 14.95
CA ASN A 122 7.73 13.72 14.30
C ASN A 122 6.21 13.78 14.54
N LEU A 123 5.64 12.80 15.27
CA LEU A 123 4.25 12.86 15.73
C LEU A 123 4.03 14.01 16.72
N THR A 124 2.79 14.43 16.89
CA THR A 124 2.44 15.36 18.00
C THR A 124 2.71 14.70 19.34
N THR A 125 2.96 15.49 20.39
CA THR A 125 3.21 14.97 21.75
C THR A 125 2.07 14.05 22.23
N GLU A 126 0.82 14.35 21.87
CA GLU A 126 -0.33 13.51 22.20
C GLU A 126 -0.24 12.14 21.51
N GLN A 127 0.00 12.13 20.20
CA GLN A 127 0.15 10.90 19.43
C GLN A 127 1.36 10.08 19.92
N GLN A 128 2.52 10.74 20.16
CA GLN A 128 3.70 10.08 20.73
C GLN A 128 3.38 9.34 22.03
N THR A 129 2.60 9.96 22.92
CA THR A 129 2.20 9.33 24.19
C THR A 129 1.37 8.06 23.96
N LEU A 130 0.56 8.04 22.90
CA LEU A 130 -0.31 6.90 22.59
C LEU A 130 0.43 5.73 21.93
N VAL A 131 1.52 5.99 21.21
CA VAL A 131 2.28 4.94 20.49
C VAL A 131 3.60 4.58 21.18
N ALA A 132 4.04 5.33 22.19
CA ALA A 132 5.32 5.12 22.83
C ALA A 132 5.48 3.70 23.36
N GLY A 133 6.52 3.00 22.87
CA GLY A 133 6.86 1.65 23.31
C GLY A 133 5.99 0.54 22.72
N ILE A 134 5.14 0.83 21.74
CA ILE A 134 4.45 -0.21 20.96
C ILE A 134 5.51 -1.02 20.21
N PRO A 135 5.59 -2.35 20.40
CA PRO A 135 6.59 -3.16 19.72
C PRO A 135 6.29 -3.28 18.21
N LEU A 136 7.30 -3.04 17.39
CA LEU A 136 7.30 -3.38 15.97
C LEU A 136 7.89 -4.78 15.80
N VAL A 137 7.10 -5.70 15.25
CA VAL A 137 7.44 -7.09 15.07
C VAL A 137 7.36 -7.52 13.60
N PHE A 138 8.11 -8.56 13.23
CA PHE A 138 8.08 -9.08 11.87
C PHE A 138 7.75 -10.57 11.86
N ASP A 139 6.74 -10.93 11.06
CA ASP A 139 6.47 -12.34 10.73
C ASP A 139 7.43 -12.77 9.61
N PRO A 140 8.22 -13.83 9.83
CA PRO A 140 9.17 -14.32 8.83
C PRO A 140 8.49 -15.05 7.65
N ASP A 141 7.19 -14.88 7.45
CA ASP A 141 6.49 -15.45 6.30
C ASP A 141 6.88 -14.70 5.01
N PRO A 142 7.64 -15.35 4.09
CA PRO A 142 8.07 -14.71 2.85
C PRO A 142 6.95 -14.59 1.80
N ASN A 143 5.81 -15.26 2.03
CA ASN A 143 4.68 -15.26 1.10
C ASN A 143 3.53 -14.39 1.60
N GLY A 144 3.49 -14.09 2.89
CA GLY A 144 2.53 -13.17 3.46
C GLY A 144 2.84 -11.73 3.04
N ILE A 145 1.89 -11.04 2.42
CA ILE A 145 2.04 -9.63 2.04
C ILE A 145 1.06 -8.84 2.90
N ASN A 146 1.49 -8.42 4.10
CA ASN A 146 0.63 -7.70 5.02
C ASN A 146 1.42 -6.85 6.03
N ALA A 147 0.83 -5.70 6.43
CA ALA A 147 1.14 -5.02 7.67
C ALA A 147 -0.17 -4.83 8.43
N PHE A 148 -0.11 -4.75 9.75
CA PHE A 148 -1.29 -4.52 10.56
C PHE A 148 -0.95 -4.04 11.97
N ALA A 149 -1.85 -3.24 12.53
CA ALA A 149 -1.90 -2.87 13.93
C ALA A 149 -2.85 -3.82 14.68
N GLY A 150 -2.52 -4.22 15.88
CA GLY A 150 -3.34 -5.14 16.64
C GLY A 150 -3.08 -5.16 18.12
N CYS A 151 -3.83 -6.01 18.82
CA CYS A 151 -3.67 -6.30 20.23
C CYS A 151 -3.36 -7.80 20.42
N ASP A 152 -2.44 -8.10 21.32
CA ASP A 152 -2.21 -9.49 21.76
C ASP A 152 -3.36 -10.01 22.64
N ASP A 153 -3.27 -11.24 23.14
CA ASP A 153 -4.30 -11.82 23.99
C ASP A 153 -4.42 -11.14 25.36
N ALA A 154 -3.41 -10.39 25.77
CA ALA A 154 -3.44 -9.57 26.99
C ALA A 154 -4.02 -8.16 26.72
N GLY A 155 -4.36 -7.82 25.49
CA GLY A 155 -4.83 -6.52 25.07
C GLY A 155 -3.70 -5.49 24.89
N ALA A 156 -2.44 -5.95 24.80
CA ALA A 156 -1.31 -5.06 24.59
C ALA A 156 -1.12 -4.76 23.10
N PRO A 157 -0.86 -3.49 22.72
CA PRO A 157 -0.74 -3.08 21.33
C PRO A 157 0.56 -3.58 20.70
N PHE A 158 0.51 -3.85 19.38
CA PHE A 158 1.69 -4.09 18.55
C PHE A 158 1.45 -3.66 17.11
N VAL A 159 2.52 -3.36 16.38
CA VAL A 159 2.54 -3.18 14.93
C VAL A 159 3.31 -4.35 14.32
N ALA A 160 2.79 -4.94 13.27
CA ALA A 160 3.43 -6.06 12.58
C ALA A 160 3.59 -5.81 11.09
N GLY A 161 4.64 -6.41 10.52
CA GLY A 161 4.84 -6.54 9.08
C GLY A 161 5.37 -7.91 8.73
N THR A 162 5.01 -8.42 7.56
CA THR A 162 5.53 -9.70 7.05
C THR A 162 6.78 -9.49 6.21
N GLU A 163 7.67 -10.49 6.15
CA GLU A 163 8.84 -10.43 5.27
C GLU A 163 8.45 -10.32 3.80
N GLY A 164 7.38 -11.01 3.37
CA GLY A 164 6.88 -10.89 2.01
C GLY A 164 6.36 -9.48 1.65
N LEU A 165 5.83 -8.72 2.62
CA LEU A 165 5.52 -7.31 2.39
C LEU A 165 6.79 -6.49 2.16
N LEU A 166 7.82 -6.68 2.99
CA LEU A 166 9.09 -5.93 2.84
C LEU A 166 9.76 -6.25 1.50
N GLU A 167 9.72 -7.51 1.07
CA GLU A 167 10.19 -7.93 -0.25
C GLU A 167 9.37 -7.30 -1.37
N THR A 168 8.04 -7.18 -1.19
CA THR A 168 7.16 -6.49 -2.13
C THR A 168 7.54 -5.01 -2.27
N ILE A 169 7.74 -4.33 -1.14
CA ILE A 169 8.15 -2.92 -1.11
C ILE A 169 9.49 -2.75 -1.84
N ASP A 170 10.46 -3.61 -1.56
CA ASP A 170 11.77 -3.57 -2.23
C ASP A 170 11.65 -3.80 -3.74
N ALA A 171 10.87 -4.79 -4.19
CA ALA A 171 10.67 -5.07 -5.60
C ALA A 171 9.95 -3.92 -6.34
N VAL A 172 8.95 -3.30 -5.72
CA VAL A 172 8.26 -2.11 -6.25
C VAL A 172 9.26 -0.95 -6.35
N ALA A 173 10.02 -0.68 -5.30
CA ALA A 173 11.01 0.39 -5.25
C ALA A 173 12.10 0.22 -6.31
N GLN A 174 12.67 -0.97 -6.44
CA GLN A 174 13.72 -1.25 -7.43
C GLN A 174 13.23 -1.08 -8.87
N THR A 175 12.02 -1.55 -9.17
CA THR A 175 11.47 -1.48 -10.51
C THR A 175 11.06 -0.06 -10.88
N ARG A 176 10.42 0.68 -9.98
CA ARG A 176 10.06 2.08 -10.20
C ARG A 176 11.27 3.00 -10.30
N ALA A 177 12.29 2.81 -9.48
CA ALA A 177 13.55 3.55 -9.60
C ALA A 177 14.24 3.31 -10.95
N THR A 178 14.13 2.09 -11.47
CA THR A 178 14.65 1.77 -12.81
C THR A 178 13.89 2.52 -13.89
N ASP A 179 12.56 2.54 -13.80
CA ASP A 179 11.71 3.24 -14.77
C ASP A 179 11.92 4.76 -14.73
N GLU A 180 11.99 5.34 -13.52
CA GLU A 180 12.23 6.77 -13.32
C GLU A 180 13.55 7.24 -13.94
N LEU A 181 14.62 6.48 -13.74
CA LEU A 181 15.95 6.90 -14.16
C LEU A 181 16.28 6.56 -15.61
N PHE A 182 15.68 5.52 -16.17
CA PHE A 182 16.07 5.00 -17.48
C PHE A 182 14.92 4.94 -18.50
N GLY A 183 13.71 5.38 -18.12
CA GLY A 183 12.53 5.39 -18.99
C GLY A 183 12.10 3.99 -19.44
N THR A 184 12.30 2.99 -18.59
CA THR A 184 11.90 1.60 -18.87
C THR A 184 10.46 1.34 -18.43
N GLN A 185 9.97 0.11 -18.62
CA GLN A 185 8.68 -0.39 -18.13
C GLN A 185 8.89 -1.59 -17.20
N THR A 186 9.87 -1.49 -16.34
CA THR A 186 10.32 -2.58 -15.47
C THR A 186 9.26 -2.92 -14.43
N TYR A 187 8.60 -1.91 -13.88
CA TYR A 187 7.51 -2.09 -12.93
C TYR A 187 6.31 -2.80 -13.56
N ASP A 188 5.94 -2.43 -14.78
CA ASP A 188 4.86 -3.13 -15.50
C ASP A 188 5.24 -4.58 -15.84
N ALA A 189 6.51 -4.84 -16.17
CA ALA A 189 7.00 -6.20 -16.39
C ALA A 189 6.95 -7.02 -15.09
N TYR A 190 7.36 -6.45 -13.97
CA TYR A 190 7.29 -7.07 -12.65
C TYR A 190 5.86 -7.43 -12.28
N THR A 191 4.94 -6.47 -12.29
CA THR A 191 3.54 -6.71 -11.90
C THR A 191 2.86 -7.74 -12.78
N ARG A 192 3.06 -7.71 -14.11
CA ARG A 192 2.53 -8.73 -15.01
C ARG A 192 3.07 -10.13 -14.74
N ALA A 193 4.31 -10.25 -14.30
CA ALA A 193 4.92 -11.54 -13.98
C ALA A 193 4.44 -12.10 -12.64
N VAL A 194 4.29 -11.24 -11.61
CA VAL A 194 4.14 -11.67 -10.22
C VAL A 194 2.68 -11.70 -9.76
N THR A 195 1.84 -10.71 -10.13
CA THR A 195 0.47 -10.65 -9.62
C THR A 195 -0.39 -11.88 -9.95
N PRO A 196 -0.32 -12.52 -11.15
CA PRO A 196 -1.08 -13.73 -11.41
C PRO A 196 -0.66 -14.91 -10.54
N GLN A 197 0.63 -14.98 -10.18
CA GLN A 197 1.15 -16.04 -9.30
C GLN A 197 0.66 -15.83 -7.86
N LEU A 198 0.74 -14.59 -7.35
CA LEU A 198 0.31 -14.24 -6.00
C LEU A 198 -1.18 -14.50 -5.78
N VAL A 199 -2.03 -14.32 -6.80
CA VAL A 199 -3.47 -14.60 -6.67
C VAL A 199 -3.81 -16.06 -6.90
N SER A 200 -2.96 -16.84 -7.54
CA SER A 200 -3.20 -18.26 -7.80
C SER A 200 -2.63 -19.19 -6.73
N SER A 201 -1.69 -18.73 -5.90
CA SER A 201 -1.00 -19.56 -4.92
C SER A 201 -0.62 -18.75 -3.67
N GLN A 202 -0.98 -19.29 -2.50
CA GLN A 202 -0.58 -18.74 -1.19
C GLN A 202 0.92 -18.90 -0.90
N THR A 203 1.63 -19.71 -1.67
CA THR A 203 3.08 -19.93 -1.53
C THR A 203 3.90 -19.21 -2.59
N ALA A 204 3.26 -18.36 -3.41
CA ALA A 204 3.99 -17.53 -4.36
C ALA A 204 4.74 -16.42 -3.63
N SER A 205 5.99 -16.19 -4.02
CA SER A 205 6.81 -15.11 -3.48
C SER A 205 6.62 -13.84 -4.32
N PRO A 206 6.55 -12.66 -3.68
CA PRO A 206 6.57 -11.38 -4.36
C PRO A 206 7.96 -10.98 -4.87
N MET A 207 8.96 -11.82 -4.66
CA MET A 207 10.35 -11.57 -5.02
C MET A 207 10.50 -11.05 -6.46
N LEU A 208 11.41 -10.11 -6.63
CA LEU A 208 11.78 -9.59 -7.94
C LEU A 208 12.36 -10.70 -8.84
N PRO A 209 11.67 -11.10 -9.92
CA PRO A 209 12.18 -12.18 -10.77
C PRO A 209 13.50 -11.81 -11.43
N PRO A 210 14.39 -12.78 -11.66
CA PRO A 210 15.66 -12.53 -12.37
C PRO A 210 15.43 -11.86 -13.72
N ASN A 211 16.30 -10.92 -14.06
CA ASN A 211 16.31 -10.17 -15.33
C ASN A 211 15.10 -9.23 -15.57
N ILE A 212 14.24 -9.02 -14.60
CA ILE A 212 13.21 -7.96 -14.68
C ILE A 212 13.92 -6.60 -14.74
N VAL A 213 14.85 -6.32 -13.82
CA VAL A 213 15.75 -5.16 -13.95
C VAL A 213 16.83 -5.52 -14.98
N PRO A 214 16.99 -4.74 -16.08
CA PRO A 214 18.02 -5.01 -17.07
C PRO A 214 19.42 -5.01 -16.46
N LEU A 215 20.25 -6.00 -16.83
CA LEU A 215 21.55 -6.25 -16.22
C LEU A 215 22.46 -5.01 -16.17
N GLN A 216 22.42 -4.17 -17.22
CA GLN A 216 23.20 -2.93 -17.27
C GLN A 216 22.83 -1.90 -16.20
N PHE A 217 21.65 -2.00 -15.61
CA PHE A 217 21.18 -1.07 -14.57
C PHE A 217 21.26 -1.63 -13.16
N VAL A 218 21.41 -2.95 -12.99
CA VAL A 218 21.39 -3.61 -11.66
C VAL A 218 22.34 -2.96 -10.68
N ALA A 219 23.57 -2.65 -11.09
CA ALA A 219 24.63 -2.08 -10.24
C ALA A 219 24.76 -0.55 -10.35
N ASP A 220 23.86 0.15 -11.06
CA ASP A 220 23.92 1.62 -11.14
C ASP A 220 23.63 2.23 -9.76
N ALA A 221 24.63 2.92 -9.20
CA ALA A 221 24.56 3.46 -7.85
C ALA A 221 23.40 4.47 -7.66
N ARG A 222 23.02 5.21 -8.72
CA ARG A 222 21.89 6.16 -8.67
C ARG A 222 20.57 5.42 -8.53
N ARG A 223 20.41 4.32 -9.30
CA ARG A 223 19.24 3.45 -9.22
C ARG A 223 19.14 2.80 -7.84
N VAL A 224 20.24 2.27 -7.34
CA VAL A 224 20.29 1.66 -6.02
C VAL A 224 19.88 2.66 -4.94
N SER A 225 20.46 3.87 -4.97
CA SER A 225 20.11 4.93 -4.02
C SER A 225 18.64 5.34 -4.15
N ARG A 226 18.13 5.50 -5.39
CA ARG A 226 16.73 5.88 -5.59
C ARG A 226 15.76 4.78 -5.16
N ALA A 227 16.11 3.51 -5.37
CA ALA A 227 15.33 2.38 -4.89
C ALA A 227 15.25 2.36 -3.35
N HIS A 228 16.36 2.63 -2.67
CA HIS A 228 16.38 2.75 -1.21
C HIS A 228 15.45 3.87 -0.73
N GLU A 229 15.54 5.06 -1.35
CA GLU A 229 14.64 6.18 -1.01
C GLU A 229 13.15 5.84 -1.23
N MET A 230 12.83 5.16 -2.34
CA MET A 230 11.45 4.72 -2.61
C MET A 230 11.00 3.65 -1.61
N PHE A 231 11.90 2.75 -1.20
CA PHE A 231 11.62 1.80 -0.11
C PHE A 231 11.22 2.54 1.16
N ASP A 232 12.01 3.54 1.55
CA ASP A 232 11.74 4.35 2.74
C ASP A 232 10.39 5.04 2.66
N GLU A 233 10.06 5.66 1.53
CA GLU A 233 8.79 6.35 1.33
C GLU A 233 7.59 5.40 1.42
N ILE A 234 7.68 4.22 0.79
CA ILE A 234 6.60 3.21 0.83
C ILE A 234 6.46 2.65 2.24
N ALA A 235 7.58 2.30 2.89
CA ALA A 235 7.57 1.78 4.25
C ALA A 235 7.05 2.83 5.26
N ALA A 236 7.46 4.10 5.11
CA ALA A 236 6.98 5.19 5.95
C ALA A 236 5.45 5.34 5.87
N PHE A 237 4.88 5.30 4.67
CA PHE A 237 3.42 5.34 4.51
C PHE A 237 2.77 4.10 5.13
N THR A 238 3.29 2.90 4.83
CA THR A 238 2.74 1.65 5.34
C THR A 238 2.68 1.62 6.86
N PHE A 239 3.81 1.87 7.50
CA PHE A 239 3.90 1.78 8.97
C PHE A 239 3.36 3.03 9.67
N GLY A 240 3.34 4.20 9.02
CA GLY A 240 2.60 5.38 9.48
C GLY A 240 1.09 5.14 9.55
N HIS A 241 0.53 4.44 8.55
CA HIS A 241 -0.86 4.00 8.55
C HIS A 241 -1.16 3.05 9.73
N GLU A 242 -0.28 2.09 10.02
CA GLU A 242 -0.46 1.17 11.16
C GLU A 242 -0.35 1.88 12.51
N LEU A 243 0.57 2.84 12.65
CA LEU A 243 0.64 3.69 13.85
C LEU A 243 -0.65 4.51 14.02
N ALA A 244 -1.21 5.02 12.91
CA ALA A 244 -2.45 5.77 12.95
C ALA A 244 -3.62 4.93 13.49
N HIS A 245 -3.71 3.65 13.16
CA HIS A 245 -4.72 2.77 13.76
C HIS A 245 -4.64 2.75 15.30
N HIS A 246 -3.44 2.81 15.88
CA HIS A 246 -3.27 2.84 17.33
C HIS A 246 -3.67 4.17 17.92
N TYR A 247 -3.06 5.29 17.50
CA TYR A 247 -3.36 6.58 18.14
C TYR A 247 -4.74 7.14 17.78
N ARG A 248 -5.41 6.60 16.74
CA ARG A 248 -6.83 6.89 16.45
C ARG A 248 -7.79 5.96 17.19
N GLY A 249 -7.29 4.95 17.90
CA GLY A 249 -8.10 4.03 18.71
C GLY A 249 -8.82 2.94 17.91
N HIS A 250 -8.43 2.69 16.66
CA HIS A 250 -9.07 1.70 15.79
C HIS A 250 -8.85 0.26 16.26
N THR A 251 -7.74 0.00 16.92
CA THR A 251 -7.36 -1.35 17.40
C THR A 251 -8.13 -1.77 18.65
N GLY A 252 -8.66 -0.82 19.43
CA GLY A 252 -9.34 -1.11 20.69
C GLY A 252 -8.41 -1.52 21.84
N CYS A 253 -7.07 -1.50 21.62
CA CYS A 253 -6.11 -1.72 22.70
C CYS A 253 -6.18 -0.58 23.72
N ALA A 254 -5.78 -0.85 24.97
CA ALA A 254 -5.69 0.17 25.99
C ALA A 254 -4.61 1.19 25.64
N HIS A 255 -5.00 2.42 25.37
CA HIS A 255 -4.09 3.52 25.10
C HIS A 255 -3.17 3.80 26.28
N GLY A 256 -1.92 4.13 26.01
CA GLY A 256 -0.95 4.54 27.03
C GLY A 256 -0.45 3.41 27.94
N GLN A 257 -0.72 2.17 27.61
CA GLN A 257 -0.16 0.98 28.24
C GLN A 257 0.74 0.24 27.25
N PRO A 258 1.93 0.76 26.94
CA PRO A 258 2.80 0.10 25.99
C PRO A 258 3.20 -1.27 26.52
N SER A 259 3.05 -2.31 25.70
CA SER A 259 3.63 -3.60 26.01
C SER A 259 5.12 -3.53 25.71
N HIS A 260 5.93 -3.75 26.71
CA HIS A 260 7.37 -3.93 26.52
C HIS A 260 7.73 -5.36 26.08
N VAL A 261 6.72 -6.22 25.98
CA VAL A 261 6.87 -7.63 25.57
C VAL A 261 6.34 -7.75 24.15
N ALA A 262 7.21 -8.14 23.22
CA ALA A 262 6.78 -8.42 21.85
C ALA A 262 5.76 -9.58 21.86
N PRO A 263 4.67 -9.49 21.07
CA PRO A 263 3.70 -10.57 20.94
C PRO A 263 4.36 -11.83 20.37
N VAL A 264 3.80 -12.98 20.71
CA VAL A 264 4.25 -14.22 20.09
C VAL A 264 3.69 -14.34 18.68
N LEU A 265 4.38 -15.09 17.81
CA LEU A 265 4.02 -15.22 16.40
C LEU A 265 2.58 -15.73 16.17
N SER A 266 2.05 -16.57 17.08
CA SER A 266 0.65 -17.00 17.03
C SER A 266 -0.35 -15.85 17.18
N ASP A 267 -0.07 -14.86 18.03
CA ASP A 267 -0.95 -13.71 18.21
C ASP A 267 -0.93 -12.82 16.97
N ILE A 268 0.25 -12.60 16.41
CA ILE A 268 0.44 -11.85 15.16
C ILE A 268 -0.44 -12.47 14.06
N ARG A 269 -0.32 -13.77 13.83
CA ARG A 269 -1.07 -14.47 12.78
C ARG A 269 -2.57 -14.54 13.05
N ARG A 270 -2.97 -14.65 14.31
CA ARG A 270 -4.38 -14.63 14.70
C ARG A 270 -5.02 -13.28 14.37
N VAL A 271 -4.37 -12.17 14.71
CA VAL A 271 -4.87 -10.83 14.39
C VAL A 271 -4.97 -10.64 12.89
N ALA A 272 -3.94 -11.00 12.12
CA ALA A 272 -3.97 -10.94 10.65
C ALA A 272 -5.14 -11.73 10.04
N SER A 273 -5.51 -12.89 10.63
CA SER A 273 -6.59 -13.72 10.13
C SER A 273 -7.99 -13.30 10.57
N SER A 274 -8.12 -12.51 11.63
CA SER A 274 -9.42 -12.14 12.24
C SER A 274 -10.03 -10.84 11.68
N ALA A 275 -9.31 -10.11 10.85
CA ALA A 275 -9.78 -8.84 10.29
C ALA A 275 -11.07 -9.02 9.46
N VAL A 276 -12.08 -8.21 9.76
CA VAL A 276 -13.37 -8.18 9.05
C VAL A 276 -13.35 -7.02 8.04
N PRO A 277 -13.16 -7.29 6.74
CA PRO A 277 -12.70 -6.31 5.77
C PRO A 277 -13.59 -5.09 5.58
N TRP A 278 -14.90 -5.23 5.67
CA TRP A 278 -15.81 -4.15 5.23
C TRP A 278 -16.42 -3.31 6.35
N LEU A 279 -16.27 -3.72 7.60
CA LEU A 279 -16.69 -2.92 8.75
C LEU A 279 -15.69 -1.78 9.07
N ASN A 280 -14.49 -1.81 8.48
CA ASN A 280 -13.39 -0.91 8.82
C ASN A 280 -13.07 0.15 7.77
N GLN A 281 -13.84 0.29 6.66
CA GLN A 281 -13.49 1.24 5.58
C GLN A 281 -13.32 2.68 6.04
N VAL A 282 -14.10 3.11 7.05
CA VAL A 282 -13.96 4.46 7.62
C VAL A 282 -12.64 4.58 8.37
N ASN A 283 -12.28 3.57 9.16
CA ASN A 283 -11.03 3.51 9.91
C ASN A 283 -9.82 3.46 8.97
N GLU A 284 -9.95 2.74 7.84
CA GLU A 284 -8.90 2.69 6.81
C GLU A 284 -8.65 4.06 6.18
N ALA A 285 -9.73 4.76 5.78
CA ALA A 285 -9.60 6.09 5.21
C ALA A 285 -9.02 7.10 6.22
N GLU A 286 -9.39 6.98 7.50
CA GLU A 286 -8.83 7.80 8.56
C GLU A 286 -7.35 7.47 8.82
N ALA A 287 -6.98 6.19 8.83
CA ALA A 287 -5.59 5.77 8.99
C ALA A 287 -4.72 6.20 7.79
N ASP A 288 -5.26 6.15 6.56
CA ASP A 288 -4.58 6.69 5.38
C ASP A 288 -4.30 8.18 5.49
N GLN A 289 -5.31 8.95 5.90
CA GLN A 289 -5.17 10.39 6.05
C GLN A 289 -4.09 10.74 7.07
N TRP A 290 -4.15 10.13 8.25
CA TRP A 290 -3.21 10.42 9.32
C TRP A 290 -1.81 9.88 9.01
N GLY A 291 -1.70 8.67 8.46
CA GLY A 291 -0.42 8.12 7.99
C GLY A 291 0.21 9.00 6.90
N CYS A 292 -0.59 9.51 5.95
CA CYS A 292 -0.13 10.47 4.95
C CYS A 292 0.39 11.78 5.60
N PHE A 293 -0.34 12.32 6.58
CA PHE A 293 0.08 13.54 7.28
C PHE A 293 1.37 13.35 8.07
N ASP A 294 1.55 12.20 8.72
CA ASP A 294 2.76 11.86 9.47
C ASP A 294 3.98 11.74 8.54
N VAL A 295 3.79 11.09 7.37
CA VAL A 295 4.82 10.98 6.32
C VAL A 295 5.22 12.37 5.80
N LEU A 296 4.25 13.22 5.50
CA LEU A 296 4.51 14.56 4.97
C LEU A 296 5.16 15.48 6.01
N ALA A 297 4.75 15.38 7.28
CA ALA A 297 5.37 16.12 8.38
C ALA A 297 6.83 15.70 8.59
N THR A 298 7.10 14.40 8.61
CA THR A 298 8.45 13.84 8.70
C THR A 298 9.29 14.19 7.47
N GLY A 299 8.71 14.08 6.28
CA GLY A 299 9.34 14.49 5.03
C GLY A 299 9.74 15.96 5.01
N ARG A 300 8.92 16.83 5.61
CA ARG A 300 9.27 18.24 5.78
C ARG A 300 10.44 18.43 6.77
N ALA A 301 10.47 17.69 7.86
CA ALA A 301 11.59 17.73 8.79
C ALA A 301 12.90 17.24 8.13
N ARG A 302 12.82 16.27 7.23
CA ARG A 302 13.94 15.75 6.43
C ARG A 302 14.41 16.68 5.31
N GLN A 303 13.72 17.76 5.01
CA GLN A 303 14.00 18.61 3.84
C GLN A 303 15.47 19.08 3.78
N ALA A 304 16.10 19.33 4.92
CA ALA A 304 17.50 19.72 4.99
C ALA A 304 18.48 18.62 4.52
N THR A 305 18.07 17.34 4.58
CA THR A 305 18.89 16.20 4.13
C THR A 305 18.81 15.97 2.62
N GLY A 306 17.81 16.56 1.96
CA GLY A 306 17.50 16.30 0.56
C GLY A 306 16.79 14.96 0.30
N LEU A 307 16.44 14.21 1.37
CA LEU A 307 15.74 12.92 1.35
C LEU A 307 14.31 13.12 1.87
N ARG A 308 13.51 13.87 1.14
CA ARG A 308 12.14 14.18 1.55
C ARG A 308 11.21 12.99 1.26
N TRP A 309 10.44 12.58 2.25
CA TRP A 309 9.31 11.68 2.03
C TRP A 309 8.08 12.45 1.55
N THR A 310 7.30 11.81 0.70
CA THR A 310 6.09 12.37 0.09
C THR A 310 4.95 11.35 0.13
N GLU A 311 3.78 11.74 -0.29
CA GLU A 311 2.62 10.86 -0.47
C GLU A 311 2.81 9.76 -1.53
N GLU A 312 3.80 9.94 -2.40
CA GLU A 312 4.07 9.01 -3.51
C GLU A 312 4.30 7.57 -3.04
N GLY A 313 4.91 7.38 -1.86
CA GLY A 313 5.10 6.05 -1.28
C GLY A 313 3.79 5.29 -1.11
N GLY A 314 2.74 5.95 -0.58
CA GLY A 314 1.41 5.39 -0.45
C GLY A 314 0.75 5.12 -1.80
N LEU A 315 0.90 6.04 -2.75
CA LEU A 315 0.34 5.89 -4.10
C LEU A 315 0.95 4.70 -4.84
N TRP A 316 2.27 4.49 -4.72
CA TRP A 316 2.96 3.34 -5.32
C TRP A 316 2.52 2.02 -4.73
N LEU A 317 2.33 1.97 -3.42
CA LEU A 317 1.84 0.79 -2.72
C LEU A 317 0.43 0.44 -3.17
N PHE A 318 -0.48 1.41 -3.19
CA PHE A 318 -1.85 1.19 -3.61
C PHE A 318 -1.99 0.84 -5.10
N ASP A 319 -1.13 1.39 -5.97
CA ASP A 319 -1.11 0.97 -7.37
C ASP A 319 -0.73 -0.52 -7.50
N PHE A 320 0.27 -0.99 -6.74
CA PHE A 320 0.61 -2.41 -6.72
C PHE A 320 -0.57 -3.28 -6.24
N PHE A 321 -1.20 -2.91 -5.13
CA PHE A 321 -2.35 -3.66 -4.59
C PHE A 321 -3.59 -3.57 -5.49
N ALA A 322 -3.81 -2.46 -6.18
CA ALA A 322 -4.89 -2.33 -7.16
C ALA A 322 -4.69 -3.28 -8.34
N ARG A 323 -3.45 -3.43 -8.82
CA ARG A 323 -3.09 -4.41 -9.87
C ARG A 323 -3.27 -5.85 -9.38
N LEU A 324 -2.93 -6.11 -8.12
CA LEU A 324 -3.11 -7.41 -7.48
C LEU A 324 -4.61 -7.75 -7.32
N ASP A 325 -5.43 -6.81 -6.86
CA ASP A 325 -6.89 -6.97 -6.75
C ASP A 325 -7.54 -7.18 -8.13
N GLY A 326 -7.10 -6.43 -9.13
CA GLY A 326 -7.53 -6.61 -10.52
C GLY A 326 -7.19 -7.99 -11.08
N ALA A 327 -6.01 -8.54 -10.76
CA ALA A 327 -5.61 -9.89 -11.15
C ALA A 327 -6.40 -10.98 -10.43
N ALA A 328 -6.84 -10.72 -9.19
CA ALA A 328 -7.58 -11.68 -8.36
C ALA A 328 -8.98 -11.99 -8.89
N GLY A 329 -9.57 -11.12 -9.71
CA GLY A 329 -10.90 -11.36 -10.29
C GLY A 329 -12.01 -11.66 -9.28
N GLY A 330 -11.81 -11.31 -8.00
CA GLY A 330 -12.76 -11.50 -6.91
C GLY A 330 -12.77 -12.88 -6.25
N THR A 331 -11.93 -13.84 -6.68
CA THR A 331 -11.99 -15.24 -6.20
C THR A 331 -11.00 -15.56 -5.07
N PHE A 332 -9.83 -14.96 -5.06
CA PHE A 332 -8.81 -15.10 -4.01
C PHE A 332 -8.25 -13.72 -3.69
N ARG A 333 -8.19 -13.36 -2.41
CA ARG A 333 -7.60 -12.08 -1.98
C ARG A 333 -6.42 -12.37 -1.06
N PRO A 334 -5.21 -11.88 -1.38
CA PRO A 334 -4.09 -11.83 -0.45
C PRO A 334 -4.48 -11.15 0.87
N ASP A 335 -3.80 -11.48 1.95
CA ASP A 335 -4.16 -11.02 3.30
C ASP A 335 -4.26 -9.50 3.40
N PHE A 336 -3.38 -8.76 2.74
CA PHE A 336 -3.47 -7.30 2.68
C PHE A 336 -4.82 -6.81 2.14
N LEU A 337 -5.32 -7.39 1.04
CA LEU A 337 -6.61 -7.00 0.45
C LEU A 337 -7.81 -7.41 1.31
N ARG A 338 -7.61 -8.31 2.27
CA ARG A 338 -8.62 -8.70 3.26
C ARG A 338 -8.67 -7.74 4.43
N THR A 339 -7.52 -7.26 4.90
CA THR A 339 -7.38 -6.30 5.99
C THR A 339 -7.59 -4.87 5.52
N HIS A 340 -7.12 -4.53 4.32
CA HIS A 340 -7.14 -3.18 3.73
C HIS A 340 -7.85 -3.18 2.36
N PRO A 341 -9.18 -3.19 2.33
CA PRO A 341 -9.93 -3.34 1.08
C PRO A 341 -9.85 -2.12 0.16
N ALA A 342 -10.15 -2.36 -1.12
CA ALA A 342 -10.36 -1.34 -2.15
C ALA A 342 -9.18 -0.38 -2.39
N PRO A 343 -7.95 -0.87 -2.62
CA PRO A 343 -6.77 0.00 -2.79
C PRO A 343 -6.93 1.03 -3.91
N GLY A 344 -7.60 0.67 -5.01
CA GLY A 344 -7.85 1.61 -6.11
C GLY A 344 -8.74 2.81 -5.74
N LEU A 345 -9.61 2.68 -4.72
CA LEU A 345 -10.42 3.80 -4.21
C LEU A 345 -9.63 4.67 -3.22
N ARG A 346 -8.58 4.14 -2.61
CA ARG A 346 -7.76 4.84 -1.61
C ARG A 346 -6.78 5.82 -2.27
N ILE A 347 -6.33 5.56 -3.50
CA ILE A 347 -5.43 6.45 -4.26
C ILE A 347 -5.94 7.90 -4.31
N PRO A 348 -7.17 8.18 -4.82
CA PRO A 348 -7.66 9.57 -4.87
C PRO A 348 -7.90 10.19 -3.49
N LEU A 349 -8.15 9.39 -2.45
CA LEU A 349 -8.28 9.89 -1.08
C LEU A 349 -6.94 10.39 -0.56
N VAL A 350 -5.87 9.60 -0.66
CA VAL A 350 -4.51 10.01 -0.25
C VAL A 350 -4.03 11.24 -1.03
N GLN A 351 -4.31 11.33 -2.34
CA GLN A 351 -4.00 12.53 -3.13
C GLN A 351 -4.74 13.77 -2.62
N GLY A 352 -6.01 13.61 -2.23
CA GLY A 352 -6.82 14.68 -1.63
C GLY A 352 -6.26 15.12 -0.28
N ASP A 353 -5.88 14.16 0.57
CA ASP A 353 -5.31 14.41 1.89
C ASP A 353 -3.95 15.11 1.79
N ALA A 354 -3.08 14.67 0.90
CA ALA A 354 -1.81 15.35 0.63
C ALA A 354 -2.02 16.79 0.15
N THR A 355 -2.99 16.99 -0.75
CA THR A 355 -3.35 18.33 -1.19
C THR A 355 -3.82 19.23 -0.02
N LEU A 356 -4.66 18.68 0.86
CA LEU A 356 -5.15 19.39 2.05
C LEU A 356 -3.98 19.72 2.98
N TRP A 357 -3.08 18.77 3.21
CA TRP A 357 -1.91 18.98 4.07
C TRP A 357 -1.00 20.12 3.52
N HIS A 358 -0.70 20.11 2.22
CA HIS A 358 0.11 21.15 1.58
C HIS A 358 -0.54 22.54 1.64
N LEU A 359 -1.87 22.62 1.55
CA LEU A 359 -2.61 23.88 1.72
C LEU A 359 -2.52 24.43 3.17
N GLN A 360 -2.48 23.54 4.15
CA GLN A 360 -2.36 23.90 5.57
C GLN A 360 -0.93 24.20 6.00
N HIS A 361 0.07 23.69 5.27
CA HIS A 361 1.49 23.80 5.57
C HIS A 361 2.25 24.34 4.34
N PRO A 362 1.97 25.59 3.91
CA PRO A 362 2.71 26.16 2.78
C PRO A 362 4.20 26.17 3.09
N GLY A 363 5.03 25.77 2.12
CA GLY A 363 6.49 25.60 2.24
C GLY A 363 7.26 26.89 2.33
#